data_5c1c7d28e03ec342e7e9c6f2b6c0c50f
#
_entry.id   5c1c7d28e03ec342e7e9c6f2b6c0c50f
#
_cell.length_a   1.000
_cell.length_b   1.000
_cell.length_c   1.000
_cell.angle_alpha   90.00
_cell.angle_beta   90.00
_cell.angle_gamma   90.00
#
_symmetry.space_group_name_H-M   'P 1'
#
loop_
_entity.id
_entity.type
_entity.pdbx_description
1 polymer ?
#
loop_
_entity_poly.entity_id
_entity_poly.type
_entity_poly.pdbx_seq_one_letter_code
_entity_poly.pdbx_strand_id
1 'polypeptide(L)'
;DAQESRGLGDVYKRQVYGARAAFIGGVNSTATVLAGQMFNIPVSGTMAHSWVMYHDNEYEAFKKFAEIYPDNAILLVDTYDVLHSGVPNAIRVAKEVLMPMGKRLKGVRLDSGDLAYLSKKVRKMLDEAGLNDCIIVASNSLDEFTIKSIIEQGGKIDSFGVGERLITAKSDPVFGAVYKLVAVNKEKACMPKIKISETFEKITNPGHKKLWRVYDENKKAVADLITLYDETPDFSSPYYYVDPAKPWKNRCFENCTLKELQHLVMKDGKRLYRSKPLNEIRKYVSDQLENEIWEEEQRFEFPHHHYIDMSPEYYKMKMELLTDCLLYTSDAADDK
;
A
#
# COMPACT_ATOMS: atom_id res chain seq x y z
N ASP A 1 -21.09 -14.67 -6.97
CA ASP A 1 -20.72 -15.49 -6.13
C ASP A 1 -19.28 -15.99 -6.01
N ALA A 2 -18.34 -15.11 -6.31
CA ALA A 2 -16.93 -15.34 -5.99
C ALA A 2 -16.67 -15.37 -4.45
N GLN A 3 -17.68 -15.08 -3.63
CA GLN A 3 -17.58 -15.08 -2.18
C GLN A 3 -17.88 -16.46 -1.58
N GLU A 4 -18.70 -17.26 -2.22
CA GLU A 4 -19.07 -18.61 -1.73
C GLU A 4 -17.99 -19.68 -2.04
N SER A 5 -17.17 -19.49 -3.06
CA SER A 5 -16.06 -20.41 -3.41
C SER A 5 -14.81 -20.22 -2.56
N ARG A 6 -14.82 -19.24 -1.63
CA ARG A 6 -13.67 -18.92 -0.77
C ARG A 6 -13.85 -19.52 0.60
N GLY A 7 -13.40 -20.75 0.75
CA GLY A 7 -13.39 -21.43 2.04
C GLY A 7 -12.58 -20.69 3.11
N LEU A 8 -12.79 -21.04 4.36
CA LEU A 8 -12.09 -20.48 5.54
C LEU A 8 -10.57 -20.36 5.36
N GLY A 9 -9.96 -21.25 4.57
CA GLY A 9 -8.53 -21.21 4.26
C GLY A 9 -8.10 -20.00 3.45
N ASP A 10 -8.96 -19.43 2.61
CA ASP A 10 -8.63 -18.25 1.82
C ASP A 10 -8.73 -16.97 2.66
N VAL A 11 -9.68 -16.88 3.58
CA VAL A 11 -9.78 -15.78 4.55
C VAL A 11 -8.53 -15.72 5.41
N TYR A 12 -8.08 -16.86 5.91
CA TYR A 12 -6.87 -16.97 6.73
C TYR A 12 -5.60 -16.59 5.96
N LYS A 13 -5.44 -17.08 4.74
CA LYS A 13 -4.32 -16.71 3.88
C LYS A 13 -4.30 -15.21 3.58
N ARG A 14 -5.46 -14.58 3.35
CA ARG A 14 -5.57 -13.14 3.13
C ARG A 14 -5.08 -12.33 4.32
N GLN A 15 -5.45 -12.71 5.55
CA GLN A 15 -4.98 -12.02 6.75
C GLN A 15 -3.45 -12.05 6.86
N VAL A 16 -2.84 -13.19 6.63
CA VAL A 16 -1.38 -13.38 6.72
C VAL A 16 -0.66 -12.60 5.63
N TYR A 17 -1.07 -12.73 4.36
CA TYR A 17 -0.44 -12.02 3.24
C TYR A 17 -0.83 -10.54 3.20
N GLY A 18 -2.02 -10.18 3.67
CA GLY A 18 -2.45 -8.80 3.85
C GLY A 18 -1.57 -8.07 4.88
N ALA A 19 -1.27 -8.73 6.01
CA ALA A 19 -0.32 -8.18 6.99
C ALA A 19 1.09 -7.97 6.41
N ARG A 20 1.55 -8.91 5.56
CA ARG A 20 2.82 -8.76 4.84
C ARG A 20 2.80 -7.54 3.90
N ALA A 21 1.75 -7.37 3.12
CA ALA A 21 1.59 -6.23 2.21
C ALA A 21 1.52 -4.92 2.98
N ALA A 22 0.73 -4.86 4.06
CA ALA A 22 0.62 -3.69 4.93
C ALA A 22 1.97 -3.29 5.54
N PHE A 23 2.78 -4.27 5.98
CA PHE A 23 4.11 -4.01 6.51
C PHE A 23 5.07 -3.45 5.45
N ILE A 24 5.02 -3.94 4.21
CA ILE A 24 5.77 -3.36 3.08
C ILE A 24 5.33 -1.91 2.83
N GLY A 25 4.02 -1.65 2.91
CA GLY A 25 3.44 -0.31 2.73
C GLY A 25 3.67 0.66 3.89
N GLY A 26 4.37 0.25 4.97
CA GLY A 26 4.79 1.17 6.04
C GLY A 26 4.19 0.90 7.43
N VAL A 27 3.24 -0.01 7.58
CA VAL A 27 2.68 -0.39 8.90
C VAL A 27 3.79 -0.99 9.79
N ASN A 28 3.84 -0.59 11.07
CA ASN A 28 4.97 -0.93 11.94
C ASN A 28 4.92 -2.35 12.53
N SER A 29 3.72 -2.90 12.74
CA SER A 29 3.53 -4.20 13.40
C SER A 29 2.20 -4.83 12.98
N THR A 30 2.01 -6.08 13.34
CA THR A 30 0.74 -6.80 13.10
C THR A 30 0.24 -7.47 14.37
N ALA A 31 -1.09 -7.56 14.52
CA ALA A 31 -1.70 -8.41 15.54
C ALA A 31 -1.81 -9.89 15.09
N THR A 32 -1.56 -10.19 13.83
CA THR A 32 -1.59 -11.54 13.27
C THR A 32 -0.29 -12.27 13.60
N VAL A 33 -0.26 -12.99 14.72
CA VAL A 33 0.94 -13.68 15.24
C VAL A 33 1.59 -14.58 14.20
N LEU A 34 0.80 -15.31 13.42
CA LEU A 34 1.32 -16.18 12.36
C LEU A 34 2.06 -15.40 11.26
N ALA A 35 1.55 -14.22 10.89
CA ALA A 35 2.25 -13.36 9.92
C ALA A 35 3.58 -12.86 10.48
N GLY A 36 3.60 -12.53 11.77
CA GLY A 36 4.83 -12.20 12.50
C GLY A 36 5.86 -13.32 12.42
N GLN A 37 5.43 -14.54 12.71
CA GLN A 37 6.29 -15.72 12.65
C GLN A 37 6.78 -16.05 11.23
N MET A 38 5.88 -16.00 10.23
CA MET A 38 6.21 -16.39 8.85
C MET A 38 7.11 -15.37 8.14
N PHE A 39 6.93 -14.08 8.42
CA PHE A 39 7.57 -12.98 7.68
C PHE A 39 8.51 -12.13 8.53
N ASN A 40 8.70 -12.49 9.79
CA ASN A 40 9.51 -11.75 10.75
C ASN A 40 9.03 -10.29 10.90
N ILE A 41 7.70 -10.11 11.00
CA ILE A 41 7.06 -8.81 11.26
C ILE A 41 6.92 -8.65 12.77
N PRO A 42 7.24 -7.46 13.36
CA PRO A 42 6.99 -7.20 14.76
C PRO A 42 5.51 -7.45 15.11
N VAL A 43 5.27 -8.19 16.20
CA VAL A 43 3.92 -8.47 16.68
C VAL A 43 3.57 -7.47 17.77
N SER A 44 2.40 -6.86 17.69
CA SER A 44 1.86 -5.93 18.66
C SER A 44 0.36 -6.12 18.82
N GLY A 45 -0.14 -5.85 20.01
CA GLY A 45 -1.56 -5.93 20.30
C GLY A 45 -1.86 -5.43 21.70
N THR A 46 -3.15 -5.38 22.03
CA THR A 46 -3.66 -4.99 23.35
C THR A 46 -4.68 -6.02 23.82
N MET A 47 -5.32 -5.76 24.96
CA MET A 47 -6.43 -6.58 25.45
C MET A 47 -7.67 -6.43 24.55
N ALA A 48 -8.57 -7.41 24.63
CA ALA A 48 -9.92 -7.35 24.07
C ALA A 48 -10.93 -6.90 25.14
N HIS A 49 -12.13 -6.45 24.72
CA HIS A 49 -13.22 -6.14 25.65
C HIS A 49 -13.59 -7.32 26.56
N SER A 50 -13.50 -8.55 26.04
CA SER A 50 -13.74 -9.76 26.81
C SER A 50 -12.80 -9.93 28.00
N TRP A 51 -11.57 -9.43 27.93
CA TRP A 51 -10.66 -9.39 29.08
C TRP A 51 -11.22 -8.50 30.19
N VAL A 52 -11.70 -7.29 29.84
CA VAL A 52 -12.27 -6.35 30.81
C VAL A 52 -13.54 -6.95 31.43
N MET A 53 -14.43 -7.51 30.59
CA MET A 53 -15.70 -8.10 31.00
C MET A 53 -15.53 -9.35 31.87
N TYR A 54 -14.42 -10.07 31.76
CA TYR A 54 -14.13 -11.28 32.56
C TYR A 54 -13.86 -10.95 34.04
N HIS A 55 -13.41 -9.75 34.36
CA HIS A 55 -13.08 -9.32 35.72
C HIS A 55 -14.28 -8.65 36.40
N ASP A 56 -14.27 -8.62 37.73
CA ASP A 56 -15.36 -8.05 38.51
C ASP A 56 -15.60 -6.54 38.23
N ASN A 57 -14.55 -5.83 37.88
CA ASN A 57 -14.60 -4.44 37.47
C ASN A 57 -13.41 -4.08 36.58
N GLU A 58 -13.50 -2.94 35.94
CA GLU A 58 -12.53 -2.44 34.96
C GLU A 58 -11.15 -2.13 35.60
N TYR A 59 -11.13 -1.63 36.84
CA TYR A 59 -9.87 -1.38 37.56
C TYR A 59 -9.08 -2.67 37.78
N GLU A 60 -9.72 -3.76 38.23
CA GLU A 60 -9.06 -5.05 38.44
C GLU A 60 -8.54 -5.64 37.12
N ALA A 61 -9.31 -5.50 36.03
CA ALA A 61 -8.87 -5.92 34.71
C ALA A 61 -7.60 -5.19 34.25
N PHE A 62 -7.58 -3.88 34.41
CA PHE A 62 -6.45 -3.03 34.03
C PHE A 62 -5.23 -3.27 34.92
N LYS A 63 -5.43 -3.41 36.23
CA LYS A 63 -4.39 -3.74 37.20
C LYS A 63 -3.68 -5.03 36.83
N LYS A 64 -4.42 -6.11 36.65
CA LYS A 64 -3.86 -7.42 36.28
C LYS A 64 -3.09 -7.36 34.94
N PHE A 65 -3.61 -6.65 33.94
CA PHE A 65 -2.92 -6.48 32.68
C PHE A 65 -1.61 -5.71 32.85
N ALA A 66 -1.62 -4.63 33.62
CA ALA A 66 -0.45 -3.80 33.92
C ALA A 66 0.62 -4.56 34.71
N GLU A 67 0.21 -5.44 35.65
CA GLU A 67 1.12 -6.31 36.40
C GLU A 67 1.83 -7.34 35.49
N ILE A 68 1.13 -7.87 34.48
CA ILE A 68 1.68 -8.85 33.53
C ILE A 68 2.56 -8.17 32.45
N TYR A 69 2.15 -6.99 31.98
CA TYR A 69 2.80 -6.28 30.88
C TYR A 69 3.18 -4.83 31.27
N PRO A 70 4.01 -4.62 32.30
CA PRO A 70 4.26 -3.30 32.87
C PRO A 70 4.94 -2.32 31.90
N ASP A 71 5.74 -2.83 30.96
CA ASP A 71 6.43 -2.02 29.94
C ASP A 71 5.58 -1.71 28.71
N ASN A 72 4.48 -2.46 28.51
CA ASN A 72 3.63 -2.37 27.34
C ASN A 72 2.13 -2.27 27.67
N ALA A 73 1.79 -1.76 28.87
CA ALA A 73 0.41 -1.60 29.28
C ALA A 73 -0.30 -0.53 28.43
N ILE A 74 -1.10 -0.98 27.47
CA ILE A 74 -2.06 -0.18 26.72
C ILE A 74 -3.45 -0.67 27.10
N LEU A 75 -4.24 0.17 27.76
CA LEU A 75 -5.51 -0.18 28.37
C LEU A 75 -6.69 0.20 27.47
N LEU A 76 -7.60 -0.74 27.24
CA LEU A 76 -8.80 -0.54 26.43
C LEU A 76 -9.89 0.11 27.30
N VAL A 77 -10.15 1.40 27.09
CA VAL A 77 -10.89 2.24 28.04
C VAL A 77 -12.36 2.48 27.67
N ASP A 78 -12.86 1.85 26.61
CA ASP A 78 -14.21 2.07 26.10
C ASP A 78 -15.12 0.85 26.24
N THR A 79 -14.82 -0.07 27.18
CA THR A 79 -15.69 -1.22 27.42
C THR A 79 -17.04 -0.79 27.99
N TYR A 80 -17.08 0.22 28.85
CA TYR A 80 -18.30 0.73 29.48
C TYR A 80 -18.51 2.23 29.23
N ASP A 81 -17.68 3.09 29.83
CA ASP A 81 -17.72 4.55 29.68
C ASP A 81 -16.31 5.10 29.67
N VAL A 82 -15.93 5.71 28.54
CA VAL A 82 -14.58 6.22 28.34
C VAL A 82 -14.21 7.28 29.38
N LEU A 83 -15.08 8.27 29.59
CA LEU A 83 -14.76 9.48 30.35
C LEU A 83 -15.02 9.34 31.85
N HIS A 84 -16.00 8.52 32.24
CA HIS A 84 -16.42 8.40 33.65
C HIS A 84 -15.94 7.10 34.29
N SER A 85 -15.45 6.12 33.54
CA SER A 85 -14.95 4.85 34.06
C SER A 85 -13.56 4.50 33.49
N GLY A 86 -13.41 4.28 32.20
CA GLY A 86 -12.21 3.72 31.57
C GLY A 86 -10.97 4.55 31.81
N VAL A 87 -10.99 5.82 31.42
CA VAL A 87 -9.83 6.72 31.59
C VAL A 87 -9.53 6.99 33.06
N PRO A 88 -10.50 7.28 33.95
CA PRO A 88 -10.27 7.37 35.38
C PRO A 88 -9.59 6.13 35.98
N ASN A 89 -10.06 4.92 35.65
CA ASN A 89 -9.45 3.67 36.12
C ASN A 89 -8.04 3.45 35.54
N ALA A 90 -7.81 3.81 34.26
CA ALA A 90 -6.48 3.75 33.66
C ALA A 90 -5.48 4.68 34.37
N ILE A 91 -5.89 5.93 34.68
CA ILE A 91 -5.10 6.88 35.45
C ILE A 91 -4.82 6.34 36.85
N ARG A 92 -5.80 5.74 37.49
CA ARG A 92 -5.67 5.12 38.80
C ARG A 92 -4.64 3.99 38.77
N VAL A 93 -4.72 3.07 37.82
CA VAL A 93 -3.74 1.98 37.63
C VAL A 93 -2.34 2.53 37.34
N ALA A 94 -2.21 3.58 36.56
CA ALA A 94 -0.92 4.21 36.32
C ALA A 94 -0.27 4.69 37.60
N LYS A 95 -1.04 5.33 38.47
CA LYS A 95 -0.55 5.90 39.75
C LYS A 95 -0.34 4.87 40.87
N GLU A 96 -1.28 3.94 41.01
CA GLU A 96 -1.30 2.97 42.13
C GLU A 96 -0.50 1.69 41.83
N VAL A 97 -0.31 1.32 40.57
CA VAL A 97 0.34 0.07 40.17
C VAL A 97 1.65 0.33 39.44
N LEU A 98 1.63 1.05 38.31
CA LEU A 98 2.81 1.18 37.46
C LEU A 98 3.87 2.10 38.05
N MET A 99 3.50 3.29 38.55
CA MET A 99 4.47 4.24 39.14
C MET A 99 5.24 3.67 40.33
N PRO A 100 4.62 2.93 41.29
CA PRO A 100 5.37 2.25 42.34
C PRO A 100 6.35 1.20 41.86
N MET A 101 6.11 0.61 40.66
CA MET A 101 7.03 -0.32 40.02
C MET A 101 8.13 0.39 39.19
N GLY A 102 8.18 1.72 39.20
CA GLY A 102 9.08 2.52 38.38
C GLY A 102 8.72 2.48 36.89
N LYS A 103 7.47 2.18 36.56
CA LYS A 103 6.96 2.06 35.18
C LYS A 103 5.96 3.17 34.87
N ARG A 104 5.69 3.37 33.58
CA ARG A 104 4.73 4.36 33.10
C ARG A 104 3.65 3.67 32.29
N LEU A 105 2.42 4.19 32.35
CA LEU A 105 1.34 3.74 31.47
C LEU A 105 1.71 4.04 30.01
N LYS A 106 1.83 3.01 29.20
CA LYS A 106 2.24 3.14 27.80
C LYS A 106 1.18 3.86 26.97
N GLY A 107 -0.08 3.53 27.16
CA GLY A 107 -1.16 4.12 26.40
C GLY A 107 -2.56 3.71 26.84
N VAL A 108 -3.55 4.36 26.22
CA VAL A 108 -4.95 3.95 26.25
C VAL A 108 -5.47 3.73 24.85
N ARG A 109 -6.43 2.83 24.68
CA ARG A 109 -7.05 2.50 23.39
C ARG A 109 -8.52 2.84 23.39
N LEU A 110 -8.94 3.53 22.31
CA LEU A 110 -10.32 3.86 21.96
C LEU A 110 -10.74 3.02 20.76
N ASP A 111 -11.81 2.24 20.86
CA ASP A 111 -12.29 1.32 19.82
C ASP A 111 -13.72 1.64 19.37
N SER A 112 -14.36 2.68 19.94
CA SER A 112 -15.74 3.03 19.66
C SER A 112 -16.03 4.53 19.86
N GLY A 113 -17.19 4.97 19.38
CA GLY A 113 -17.69 6.33 19.53
C GLY A 113 -17.04 7.34 18.58
N ASP A 114 -17.18 8.62 18.88
CA ASP A 114 -16.55 9.71 18.14
C ASP A 114 -15.09 9.84 18.58
N LEU A 115 -14.20 9.20 17.81
CA LEU A 115 -12.77 9.11 18.11
C LEU A 115 -12.09 10.49 18.13
N ALA A 116 -12.50 11.42 17.26
CA ALA A 116 -11.94 12.78 17.23
C ALA A 116 -12.32 13.55 18.50
N TYR A 117 -13.56 13.49 18.93
CA TYR A 117 -14.05 14.13 20.15
C TYR A 117 -13.44 13.48 21.39
N LEU A 118 -13.56 12.15 21.49
CA LEU A 118 -13.10 11.41 22.67
C LEU A 118 -11.59 11.56 22.89
N SER A 119 -10.76 11.46 21.83
CA SER A 119 -9.32 11.60 21.97
C SER A 119 -8.89 12.96 22.52
N LYS A 120 -9.58 14.04 22.14
CA LYS A 120 -9.33 15.39 22.70
C LYS A 120 -9.63 15.44 24.19
N LYS A 121 -10.74 14.83 24.64
CA LYS A 121 -11.11 14.78 26.06
C LYS A 121 -10.14 13.90 26.86
N VAL A 122 -9.84 12.72 26.32
CA VAL A 122 -8.90 11.77 26.93
C VAL A 122 -7.51 12.38 27.07
N ARG A 123 -7.00 13.06 26.04
CA ARG A 123 -5.69 13.73 26.09
C ARG A 123 -5.65 14.74 27.24
N LYS A 124 -6.70 15.57 27.36
CA LYS A 124 -6.79 16.54 28.46
C LYS A 124 -6.75 15.85 29.83
N MET A 125 -7.52 14.79 30.03
CA MET A 125 -7.55 14.03 31.29
C MET A 125 -6.19 13.42 31.64
N LEU A 126 -5.51 12.85 30.66
CA LEU A 126 -4.17 12.27 30.84
C LEU A 126 -3.13 13.35 31.20
N ASP A 127 -3.17 14.50 30.53
CA ASP A 127 -2.25 15.63 30.79
C ASP A 127 -2.46 16.20 32.19
N GLU A 128 -3.71 16.39 32.60
CA GLU A 128 -4.06 16.84 33.97
C GLU A 128 -3.62 15.84 35.03
N ALA A 129 -3.53 14.55 34.70
CA ALA A 129 -3.03 13.50 35.57
C ALA A 129 -1.48 13.38 35.58
N GLY A 130 -0.76 14.15 34.76
CA GLY A 130 0.71 14.09 34.63
C GLY A 130 1.18 12.91 33.74
N LEU A 131 0.31 12.41 32.85
CA LEU A 131 0.58 11.29 31.92
C LEU A 131 0.72 11.78 30.48
N ASN A 132 1.54 12.82 30.25
CA ASN A 132 1.72 13.48 28.97
C ASN A 132 2.40 12.56 27.93
N ASP A 133 3.13 11.56 28.38
CA ASP A 133 3.83 10.54 27.59
C ASP A 133 2.95 9.31 27.26
N CYS A 134 1.75 9.23 27.83
CA CYS A 134 0.80 8.17 27.58
C CYS A 134 0.18 8.36 26.18
N ILE A 135 0.37 7.43 25.26
CA ILE A 135 -0.17 7.50 23.91
C ILE A 135 -1.67 7.16 23.85
N ILE A 136 -2.36 7.72 22.87
CA ILE A 136 -3.75 7.38 22.56
C ILE A 136 -3.76 6.57 21.26
N VAL A 137 -4.24 5.33 21.34
CA VAL A 137 -4.41 4.42 20.21
C VAL A 137 -5.87 4.42 19.80
N ALA A 138 -6.17 4.60 18.52
CA ALA A 138 -7.52 4.43 17.99
C ALA A 138 -7.60 3.17 17.12
N SER A 139 -8.73 2.51 17.18
CA SER A 139 -9.10 1.36 16.35
C SER A 139 -10.61 1.41 16.03
N ASN A 140 -11.16 0.41 15.39
CA ASN A 140 -12.52 0.29 14.92
C ASN A 140 -12.74 0.80 13.47
N SER A 141 -12.82 -0.15 12.55
CA SER A 141 -13.24 0.07 11.15
C SER A 141 -12.53 1.23 10.45
N LEU A 142 -11.26 1.46 10.81
CA LEU A 142 -10.47 2.55 10.26
C LEU A 142 -10.03 2.24 8.82
N ASP A 143 -10.06 3.28 8.01
CA ASP A 143 -9.50 3.35 6.67
C ASP A 143 -8.86 4.71 6.44
N GLU A 144 -8.29 4.92 5.26
CA GLU A 144 -7.61 6.16 4.89
C GLU A 144 -8.52 7.40 5.02
N PHE A 145 -9.79 7.28 4.66
CA PHE A 145 -10.76 8.39 4.72
C PHE A 145 -11.14 8.72 6.16
N THR A 146 -11.40 7.71 6.97
CA THR A 146 -11.76 7.87 8.38
C THR A 146 -10.59 8.46 9.17
N ILE A 147 -9.36 7.99 8.92
CA ILE A 147 -8.15 8.52 9.57
C ILE A 147 -7.94 10.00 9.18
N LYS A 148 -8.05 10.32 7.89
CA LYS A 148 -7.96 11.71 7.42
C LYS A 148 -8.97 12.61 8.13
N SER A 149 -10.23 12.18 8.17
CA SER A 149 -11.30 12.93 8.83
C SER A 149 -11.03 13.16 10.33
N ILE A 150 -10.55 12.13 11.05
CA ILE A 150 -10.19 12.25 12.47
C ILE A 150 -9.07 13.29 12.67
N ILE A 151 -8.05 13.27 11.82
CA ILE A 151 -6.92 14.19 11.87
C ILE A 151 -7.39 15.63 11.58
N GLU A 152 -8.18 15.84 10.53
CA GLU A 152 -8.73 17.14 10.14
C GLU A 152 -9.61 17.75 11.22
N GLN A 153 -10.35 16.93 11.97
CA GLN A 153 -11.13 17.34 13.13
C GLN A 153 -10.27 17.64 14.37
N GLY A 154 -8.95 17.53 14.28
CA GLY A 154 -8.00 17.80 15.37
C GLY A 154 -7.97 16.72 16.44
N GLY A 155 -8.30 15.47 16.08
CA GLY A 155 -8.16 14.30 16.95
C GLY A 155 -6.74 14.16 17.50
N LYS A 156 -6.62 13.77 18.77
CA LYS A 156 -5.36 13.60 19.50
C LYS A 156 -5.01 12.13 19.59
N ILE A 157 -4.68 11.54 18.47
CA ILE A 157 -4.37 10.12 18.33
C ILE A 157 -2.92 9.97 17.88
N ASP A 158 -2.16 9.15 18.60
CA ASP A 158 -0.74 8.91 18.35
C ASP A 158 -0.50 7.66 17.50
N SER A 159 -1.45 6.71 17.49
CA SER A 159 -1.33 5.47 16.75
C SER A 159 -2.70 4.93 16.32
N PHE A 160 -2.74 4.32 15.14
CA PHE A 160 -3.95 3.73 14.58
C PHE A 160 -3.80 2.21 14.44
N GLY A 161 -4.78 1.47 14.98
CA GLY A 161 -4.93 0.04 14.74
C GLY A 161 -5.85 -0.21 13.56
N VAL A 162 -5.29 -0.37 12.36
CA VAL A 162 -6.05 -0.55 11.13
C VAL A 162 -6.12 -2.04 10.78
N GLY A 163 -7.33 -2.59 10.71
CA GLY A 163 -7.55 -4.03 10.54
C GLY A 163 -8.08 -4.42 9.18
N GLU A 164 -9.33 -4.92 9.17
CA GLU A 164 -9.99 -5.52 8.01
C GLU A 164 -9.91 -4.66 6.75
N ARG A 165 -10.23 -3.36 6.83
CA ARG A 165 -10.30 -2.49 5.66
C ARG A 165 -8.96 -2.34 4.95
N LEU A 166 -7.85 -2.36 5.69
CA LEU A 166 -6.51 -2.31 5.12
C LEU A 166 -6.12 -3.64 4.47
N ILE A 167 -6.24 -4.75 5.20
CA ILE A 167 -5.78 -6.06 4.70
C ILE A 167 -6.67 -6.64 3.58
N THR A 168 -7.90 -6.16 3.45
CA THR A 168 -8.80 -6.50 2.33
C THR A 168 -8.70 -5.52 1.17
N ALA A 169 -7.94 -4.44 1.32
CA ALA A 169 -7.88 -3.31 0.39
C ALA A 169 -9.32 -2.85 0.00
N LYS A 170 -10.13 -2.49 1.00
CA LYS A 170 -11.59 -2.31 0.86
C LYS A 170 -11.97 -1.32 -0.25
N SER A 171 -11.19 -0.28 -0.45
CA SER A 171 -11.41 0.73 -1.50
C SER A 171 -11.15 0.19 -2.91
N ASP A 172 -10.18 -0.76 -3.06
CA ASP A 172 -9.87 -1.45 -4.32
C ASP A 172 -9.41 -2.91 -4.03
N PRO A 173 -10.35 -3.84 -3.78
CA PRO A 173 -10.04 -5.17 -3.27
C PRO A 173 -9.48 -6.13 -4.32
N VAL A 174 -9.51 -5.75 -5.60
CA VAL A 174 -9.10 -6.61 -6.71
C VAL A 174 -8.01 -5.94 -7.54
N PHE A 175 -6.82 -6.48 -7.48
CA PHE A 175 -5.74 -6.07 -8.37
C PHE A 175 -6.03 -6.61 -9.79
N GLY A 176 -6.41 -5.72 -10.71
CA GLY A 176 -6.83 -6.05 -12.07
C GLY A 176 -5.67 -6.47 -12.99
N ALA A 177 -4.99 -7.56 -12.65
CA ALA A 177 -3.92 -8.09 -13.48
C ALA A 177 -4.46 -8.93 -14.63
N VAL A 178 -3.92 -8.72 -15.85
CA VAL A 178 -4.29 -9.47 -17.08
C VAL A 178 -3.03 -9.92 -17.80
N TYR A 179 -3.01 -11.17 -18.25
CA TYR A 179 -1.97 -11.70 -19.10
C TYR A 179 -2.38 -11.63 -20.57
N LYS A 180 -1.59 -11.00 -21.42
CA LYS A 180 -1.88 -10.80 -22.84
C LYS A 180 -0.75 -11.32 -23.72
N LEU A 181 -1.10 -12.02 -24.82
CA LEU A 181 -0.17 -12.37 -25.87
C LEU A 181 0.22 -11.10 -26.64
N VAL A 182 1.51 -10.81 -26.72
CA VAL A 182 2.04 -9.61 -27.39
C VAL A 182 3.06 -9.90 -28.49
N ALA A 183 3.61 -11.12 -28.52
CA ALA A 183 4.50 -11.56 -29.58
C ALA A 183 4.56 -13.09 -29.66
N VAL A 184 4.94 -13.62 -30.80
CA VAL A 184 5.27 -15.03 -31.02
C VAL A 184 6.59 -15.14 -31.79
N ASN A 185 7.42 -16.11 -31.44
CA ASN A 185 8.63 -16.41 -32.20
C ASN A 185 8.31 -17.43 -33.29
N LYS A 186 8.52 -17.05 -34.55
CA LYS A 186 8.46 -17.93 -35.69
C LYS A 186 9.77 -17.83 -36.47
N GLU A 187 10.38 -18.96 -36.80
CA GLU A 187 11.59 -19.03 -37.65
C GLU A 187 12.71 -18.10 -37.19
N LYS A 188 12.89 -17.96 -35.87
CA LYS A 188 13.86 -17.07 -35.22
C LYS A 188 13.52 -15.56 -35.28
N ALA A 189 12.36 -15.18 -35.84
CA ALA A 189 11.88 -13.80 -35.82
C ALA A 189 10.82 -13.60 -34.72
N CYS A 190 10.93 -12.53 -33.97
CA CYS A 190 9.92 -12.12 -32.99
C CYS A 190 8.82 -11.34 -33.72
N MET A 191 7.66 -11.98 -33.93
CA MET A 191 6.52 -11.35 -34.61
C MET A 191 5.61 -10.70 -33.56
N PRO A 192 5.41 -9.39 -33.60
CA PRO A 192 4.51 -8.70 -32.67
C PRO A 192 3.06 -9.12 -32.92
N LYS A 193 2.26 -9.15 -31.86
CA LYS A 193 0.81 -9.43 -31.89
C LYS A 193 0.07 -8.35 -31.12
N ILE A 194 -1.02 -7.88 -31.70
CA ILE A 194 -1.87 -6.86 -31.12
C ILE A 194 -3.31 -7.35 -31.00
N LYS A 195 -3.97 -6.95 -29.92
CA LYS A 195 -5.42 -7.06 -29.78
C LYS A 195 -6.03 -5.68 -29.92
N ILE A 196 -6.97 -5.52 -30.83
CA ILE A 196 -7.80 -4.32 -30.95
C ILE A 196 -8.98 -4.38 -29.99
N SER A 197 -9.43 -3.25 -29.52
CA SER A 197 -10.58 -3.11 -28.62
C SER A 197 -11.24 -1.77 -28.84
N GLU A 198 -12.56 -1.71 -28.72
CA GLU A 198 -13.34 -0.47 -28.70
C GLU A 198 -12.92 0.47 -27.53
N THR A 199 -12.38 -0.09 -26.46
CA THR A 199 -11.82 0.66 -25.34
C THR A 199 -10.32 0.82 -25.54
N PHE A 200 -9.85 2.04 -25.72
CA PHE A 200 -8.44 2.36 -26.02
C PHE A 200 -7.46 1.73 -25.01
N GLU A 201 -7.77 1.81 -23.73
CA GLU A 201 -6.92 1.28 -22.64
C GLU A 201 -6.81 -0.25 -22.67
N LYS A 202 -7.69 -0.94 -23.40
CA LYS A 202 -7.66 -2.39 -23.58
C LYS A 202 -6.88 -2.84 -24.81
N ILE A 203 -6.43 -1.90 -25.65
CA ILE A 203 -5.52 -2.20 -26.77
C ILE A 203 -4.16 -2.58 -26.19
N THR A 204 -3.65 -3.74 -26.61
CA THR A 204 -2.39 -4.25 -26.07
C THR A 204 -1.19 -3.47 -26.62
N ASN A 205 -0.12 -3.41 -25.84
CA ASN A 205 1.19 -2.93 -26.30
C ASN A 205 1.96 -4.11 -26.90
N PRO A 206 2.07 -4.22 -28.26
CA PRO A 206 2.62 -5.38 -28.95
C PRO A 206 4.14 -5.50 -28.83
N GLY A 207 4.64 -6.67 -29.23
CA GLY A 207 6.08 -6.88 -29.41
C GLY A 207 6.86 -7.20 -28.17
N HIS A 208 8.10 -7.64 -28.36
CA HIS A 208 9.10 -7.77 -27.31
C HIS A 208 9.67 -6.37 -27.04
N LYS A 209 9.63 -5.93 -25.79
CA LYS A 209 9.86 -4.54 -25.42
C LYS A 209 10.60 -4.40 -24.12
N LYS A 210 11.23 -3.25 -23.92
CA LYS A 210 11.81 -2.82 -22.63
C LYS A 210 10.97 -1.72 -22.00
N LEU A 211 11.06 -1.63 -20.69
CA LEU A 211 10.47 -0.57 -19.89
C LEU A 211 11.59 0.12 -19.10
N TRP A 212 11.67 1.44 -19.30
CA TRP A 212 12.66 2.30 -18.66
C TRP A 212 11.97 3.30 -17.77
N ARG A 213 12.56 3.64 -16.64
CA ARG A 213 12.19 4.80 -15.85
C ARG A 213 13.12 5.94 -16.17
N VAL A 214 12.53 7.10 -16.44
CA VAL A 214 13.22 8.33 -16.76
C VAL A 214 13.29 9.19 -15.51
N TYR A 215 14.47 9.62 -15.14
CA TYR A 215 14.72 10.48 -13.99
C TYR A 215 15.25 11.83 -14.44
N ASP A 216 14.75 12.90 -13.84
CA ASP A 216 15.30 14.25 -14.02
C ASP A 216 16.64 14.43 -13.29
N GLU A 217 17.19 15.65 -13.36
CA GLU A 217 18.43 16.03 -12.68
C GLU A 217 18.34 15.94 -11.15
N ASN A 218 17.13 16.05 -10.58
CA ASN A 218 16.86 15.91 -9.15
C ASN A 218 16.61 14.45 -8.73
N LYS A 219 16.77 13.50 -9.64
CA LYS A 219 16.50 12.07 -9.46
C LYS A 219 15.03 11.75 -9.18
N LYS A 220 14.11 12.63 -9.61
CA LYS A 220 12.67 12.34 -9.57
C LYS A 220 12.25 11.63 -10.84
N ALA A 221 11.41 10.60 -10.69
CA ALA A 221 10.83 9.85 -11.79
C ALA A 221 9.79 10.71 -12.52
N VAL A 222 10.08 11.09 -13.76
CA VAL A 222 9.21 11.98 -14.55
C VAL A 222 8.30 11.23 -15.52
N ALA A 223 8.69 10.02 -15.92
CA ALA A 223 7.89 9.13 -16.75
C ALA A 223 8.50 7.73 -16.82
N ASP A 224 7.73 6.77 -17.29
CA ASP A 224 8.24 5.49 -17.78
C ASP A 224 8.19 5.48 -19.32
N LEU A 225 9.22 4.91 -19.97
CA LEU A 225 9.36 4.86 -21.42
C LEU A 225 9.35 3.43 -21.93
N ILE A 226 8.46 3.10 -22.85
CA ILE A 226 8.42 1.81 -23.56
C ILE A 226 9.23 1.94 -24.86
N THR A 227 10.14 0.98 -25.09
CA THR A 227 10.95 0.89 -26.32
C THR A 227 10.88 -0.51 -26.93
N LEU A 228 11.32 -0.67 -28.16
CA LEU A 228 11.65 -1.97 -28.70
C LEU A 228 12.75 -2.64 -27.86
N TYR A 229 12.78 -3.97 -27.86
CA TYR A 229 13.73 -4.73 -27.01
C TYR A 229 15.19 -4.42 -27.35
N ASP A 230 15.50 -4.26 -28.64
CA ASP A 230 16.84 -4.01 -29.16
C ASP A 230 17.17 -2.49 -29.21
N GLU A 231 16.21 -1.63 -28.84
CA GLU A 231 16.40 -0.19 -28.79
C GLU A 231 17.01 0.21 -27.43
N THR A 232 18.02 1.06 -27.48
CA THR A 232 18.57 1.73 -26.28
C THR A 232 18.45 3.23 -26.50
N PRO A 233 17.57 3.92 -25.77
CA PRO A 233 17.40 5.36 -25.91
C PRO A 233 18.69 6.10 -25.59
N ASP A 234 19.06 7.08 -26.45
CA ASP A 234 20.22 7.93 -26.24
C ASP A 234 19.76 9.30 -25.72
N PHE A 235 20.10 9.62 -24.48
CA PHE A 235 19.79 10.89 -23.83
C PHE A 235 20.99 11.85 -23.77
N SER A 236 22.00 11.65 -24.62
CA SER A 236 23.11 12.61 -24.80
C SER A 236 22.65 13.92 -25.45
N SER A 237 21.47 13.89 -26.07
CA SER A 237 20.77 15.03 -26.66
C SER A 237 19.29 14.98 -26.29
N PRO A 238 18.49 16.03 -26.51
CA PRO A 238 17.05 16.00 -26.24
C PRO A 238 16.38 14.80 -26.92
N TYR A 239 15.77 13.94 -26.15
CA TYR A 239 15.11 12.71 -26.62
C TYR A 239 13.61 12.94 -26.77
N TYR A 240 13.14 12.91 -28.03
CA TYR A 240 11.73 13.06 -28.33
C TYR A 240 10.98 11.73 -28.12
N TYR A 241 9.84 11.81 -27.46
CA TYR A 241 8.98 10.67 -27.17
C TYR A 241 7.54 10.94 -27.59
N VAL A 242 6.73 9.89 -27.60
CA VAL A 242 5.31 9.97 -27.95
C VAL A 242 4.45 9.62 -26.74
N ASP A 243 3.60 10.57 -26.32
CA ASP A 243 2.49 10.29 -25.40
C ASP A 243 1.38 9.57 -26.18
N PRO A 244 1.13 8.26 -25.96
CA PRO A 244 0.16 7.52 -26.76
C PRO A 244 -1.29 7.99 -26.57
N ALA A 245 -1.59 8.67 -25.48
CA ALA A 245 -2.90 9.26 -25.22
C ALA A 245 -3.07 10.64 -25.88
N LYS A 246 -1.94 11.34 -26.15
CA LYS A 246 -1.90 12.70 -26.71
C LYS A 246 -0.78 12.84 -27.74
N PRO A 247 -0.82 12.09 -28.87
CA PRO A 247 0.30 12.03 -29.83
C PRO A 247 0.67 13.37 -30.47
N TRP A 248 -0.24 14.36 -30.40
CA TRP A 248 0.01 15.73 -30.88
C TRP A 248 0.86 16.58 -29.95
N LYS A 249 1.13 16.11 -28.70
CA LYS A 249 2.03 16.82 -27.78
C LYS A 249 3.47 16.45 -28.06
N ASN A 250 4.19 17.38 -28.68
CA ASN A 250 5.63 17.26 -28.83
C ASN A 250 6.32 17.56 -27.49
N ARG A 251 6.93 16.55 -26.92
CA ARG A 251 7.73 16.65 -25.68
C ARG A 251 9.08 15.98 -25.91
N CYS A 252 10.08 16.42 -25.17
CA CYS A 252 11.36 15.76 -25.10
C CYS A 252 11.84 15.62 -23.66
N PHE A 253 12.69 14.64 -23.42
CA PHE A 253 13.46 14.52 -22.19
C PHE A 253 14.81 15.20 -22.40
N GLU A 254 15.15 16.12 -21.52
CA GLU A 254 16.42 16.82 -21.49
C GLU A 254 17.07 16.65 -20.12
N ASN A 255 18.39 16.48 -20.08
CA ASN A 255 19.16 16.29 -18.83
C ASN A 255 18.62 15.14 -17.94
N CYS A 256 18.05 14.11 -18.55
CA CYS A 256 17.47 12.98 -17.86
C CYS A 256 18.40 11.77 -17.87
N THR A 257 18.18 10.86 -16.94
CA THR A 257 18.85 9.56 -16.86
C THR A 257 17.85 8.42 -16.95
N LEU A 258 18.30 7.24 -17.39
CA LEU A 258 17.47 6.06 -17.59
C LEU A 258 17.85 4.93 -16.65
N LYS A 259 16.83 4.19 -16.22
CA LYS A 259 16.99 2.93 -15.49
C LYS A 259 16.06 1.89 -16.09
N GLU A 260 16.60 0.76 -16.54
CA GLU A 260 15.77 -0.38 -16.96
C GLU A 260 15.03 -0.96 -15.76
N LEU A 261 13.70 -1.14 -15.88
CA LEU A 261 12.86 -1.65 -14.80
C LEU A 261 12.70 -3.17 -14.83
N GLN A 262 12.99 -3.81 -15.96
CA GLN A 262 12.82 -5.24 -16.13
C GLN A 262 14.01 -6.00 -15.54
N HIS A 263 13.72 -7.04 -14.76
CA HIS A 263 14.72 -7.93 -14.18
C HIS A 263 14.47 -9.36 -14.62
N LEU A 264 15.53 -10.05 -15.00
CA LEU A 264 15.46 -11.46 -15.35
C LEU A 264 15.22 -12.31 -14.08
N VAL A 265 14.03 -12.86 -13.95
CA VAL A 265 13.61 -13.63 -12.77
C VAL A 265 13.72 -15.15 -12.97
N MET A 266 13.65 -15.61 -14.24
CA MET A 266 13.72 -17.04 -14.58
C MET A 266 14.39 -17.21 -15.94
N LYS A 267 15.26 -18.22 -16.08
CA LYS A 267 15.89 -18.60 -17.34
C LYS A 267 16.04 -20.13 -17.39
N ASP A 268 15.73 -20.73 -18.53
CA ASP A 268 15.84 -22.17 -18.80
C ASP A 268 15.19 -23.03 -17.69
N GLY A 269 13.97 -22.64 -17.27
CA GLY A 269 13.21 -23.28 -16.20
C GLY A 269 13.76 -23.08 -14.78
N LYS A 270 14.84 -22.33 -14.61
CA LYS A 270 15.46 -22.08 -13.32
C LYS A 270 15.15 -20.66 -12.82
N ARG A 271 14.71 -20.58 -11.56
CA ARG A 271 14.51 -19.30 -10.88
C ARG A 271 15.86 -18.66 -10.56
N LEU A 272 16.08 -17.46 -11.07
CA LEU A 272 17.31 -16.67 -10.83
C LEU A 272 17.12 -15.67 -9.68
N TYR A 273 15.92 -15.11 -9.56
CA TYR A 273 15.62 -14.15 -8.51
C TYR A 273 15.51 -14.81 -7.15
N ARG A 274 16.26 -14.30 -6.17
CA ARG A 274 16.11 -14.66 -4.75
C ARG A 274 15.27 -13.58 -4.06
N SER A 275 14.24 -14.02 -3.33
CA SER A 275 13.43 -13.10 -2.52
C SER A 275 14.31 -12.41 -1.49
N LYS A 276 14.23 -11.09 -1.43
CA LYS A 276 14.91 -10.30 -0.40
C LYS A 276 14.20 -10.46 0.95
N PRO A 277 14.89 -10.27 2.07
CA PRO A 277 14.27 -10.11 3.38
C PRO A 277 13.21 -9.00 3.37
N LEU A 278 12.16 -9.17 4.15
CA LEU A 278 11.00 -8.25 4.10
C LEU A 278 11.37 -6.80 4.45
N ASN A 279 12.28 -6.62 5.40
CA ASN A 279 12.78 -5.28 5.78
C ASN A 279 13.53 -4.58 4.63
N GLU A 280 14.24 -5.32 3.78
CA GLU A 280 14.90 -4.76 2.61
C GLU A 280 13.87 -4.33 1.55
N ILE A 281 12.79 -5.13 1.38
CA ILE A 281 11.69 -4.77 0.47
C ILE A 281 10.99 -3.51 0.97
N ARG A 282 10.69 -3.44 2.28
CA ARG A 282 10.09 -2.26 2.90
C ARG A 282 10.96 -1.02 2.72
N LYS A 283 12.27 -1.15 3.00
CA LYS A 283 13.22 -0.05 2.82
C LYS A 283 13.26 0.42 1.35
N TYR A 284 13.30 -0.52 0.40
CA TYR A 284 13.28 -0.19 -1.02
C TYR A 284 12.04 0.62 -1.41
N VAL A 285 10.86 0.24 -0.91
CA VAL A 285 9.61 0.99 -1.16
C VAL A 285 9.66 2.38 -0.53
N SER A 286 10.09 2.48 0.74
CA SER A 286 10.24 3.77 1.44
C SER A 286 11.21 4.70 0.70
N ASP A 287 12.40 4.18 0.34
CA ASP A 287 13.41 4.94 -0.39
C ASP A 287 12.87 5.48 -1.73
N GLN A 288 12.06 4.70 -2.45
CA GLN A 288 11.43 5.17 -3.69
C GLN A 288 10.37 6.24 -3.46
N LEU A 289 9.47 6.04 -2.48
CA LEU A 289 8.43 7.02 -2.16
C LEU A 289 9.01 8.35 -1.68
N GLU A 290 10.05 8.32 -0.87
CA GLU A 290 10.68 9.52 -0.32
C GLU A 290 11.52 10.28 -1.35
N ASN A 291 12.25 9.56 -2.21
CA ASN A 291 13.27 10.17 -3.05
C ASN A 291 12.92 10.22 -4.55
N GLU A 292 12.24 9.18 -5.09
CA GLU A 292 12.05 9.03 -6.53
C GLU A 292 10.67 9.50 -7.00
N ILE A 293 9.60 9.21 -6.25
CA ILE A 293 8.22 9.50 -6.65
C ILE A 293 7.80 10.91 -6.20
N TRP A 294 7.09 11.63 -7.07
CA TRP A 294 6.54 12.94 -6.74
C TRP A 294 5.45 12.85 -5.68
N GLU A 295 5.40 13.83 -4.77
CA GLU A 295 4.38 13.89 -3.72
C GLU A 295 2.96 13.92 -4.29
N GLU A 296 2.77 14.59 -5.43
CA GLU A 296 1.49 14.69 -6.13
C GLU A 296 0.98 13.33 -6.62
N GLU A 297 1.86 12.41 -6.96
CA GLU A 297 1.50 11.04 -7.39
C GLU A 297 1.11 10.16 -6.19
N GLN A 298 1.54 10.53 -4.98
CA GLN A 298 1.29 9.76 -3.76
C GLN A 298 -0.03 10.14 -3.07
N ARG A 299 -0.76 11.13 -3.57
CA ARG A 299 -2.06 11.51 -3.03
C ARG A 299 -3.07 10.39 -3.23
N PHE A 300 -3.81 10.03 -2.18
CA PHE A 300 -4.86 9.03 -2.31
C PHE A 300 -6.16 9.60 -2.89
N GLU A 301 -6.37 10.93 -2.80
CA GLU A 301 -7.43 11.65 -3.50
C GLU A 301 -6.83 12.46 -4.65
N PHE A 302 -7.31 12.22 -5.86
CA PHE A 302 -6.87 12.89 -7.09
C PHE A 302 -5.34 12.85 -7.29
N PRO A 303 -4.72 11.65 -7.31
CA PRO A 303 -3.29 11.53 -7.57
C PRO A 303 -2.95 12.05 -8.96
N HIS A 304 -1.76 12.64 -9.10
CA HIS A 304 -1.23 12.96 -10.42
C HIS A 304 -0.91 11.66 -11.17
N HIS A 305 -1.15 11.63 -12.47
CA HIS A 305 -0.84 10.46 -13.28
C HIS A 305 0.66 10.32 -13.48
N HIS A 306 1.18 9.12 -13.28
CA HIS A 306 2.48 8.74 -13.78
C HIS A 306 2.38 8.46 -15.27
N TYR A 307 3.22 9.13 -16.08
CA TYR A 307 3.17 9.02 -17.54
C TYR A 307 3.89 7.76 -18.01
N ILE A 308 3.29 7.08 -19.00
CA ILE A 308 3.89 5.94 -19.70
C ILE A 308 3.94 6.33 -21.18
N ASP A 309 5.13 6.70 -21.61
CA ASP A 309 5.39 7.18 -22.94
C ASP A 309 6.03 6.10 -23.83
N MET A 310 6.12 6.35 -25.12
CA MET A 310 6.68 5.42 -26.09
C MET A 310 7.81 6.06 -26.87
N SER A 311 8.82 5.26 -27.23
CA SER A 311 9.79 5.70 -28.22
C SER A 311 9.12 5.90 -29.59
N PRO A 312 9.60 6.78 -30.44
CA PRO A 312 9.06 6.98 -31.78
C PRO A 312 9.00 5.67 -32.59
N GLU A 313 10.03 4.84 -32.49
CA GLU A 313 10.12 3.56 -33.19
C GLU A 313 9.07 2.56 -32.69
N TYR A 314 8.91 2.47 -31.35
CA TYR A 314 7.91 1.62 -30.77
C TYR A 314 6.47 2.07 -31.12
N TYR A 315 6.22 3.37 -31.05
CA TYR A 315 4.92 3.94 -31.41
C TYR A 315 4.59 3.70 -32.88
N LYS A 316 5.55 3.89 -33.79
CA LYS A 316 5.40 3.60 -35.23
C LYS A 316 5.01 2.15 -35.47
N MET A 317 5.75 1.18 -34.92
CA MET A 317 5.44 -0.25 -35.02
C MET A 317 4.03 -0.57 -34.52
N LYS A 318 3.60 0.02 -33.39
CA LYS A 318 2.25 -0.18 -32.83
C LYS A 318 1.17 0.35 -33.78
N MET A 319 1.38 1.54 -34.40
CA MET A 319 0.42 2.15 -35.29
C MET A 319 0.31 1.41 -36.62
N GLU A 320 1.42 0.92 -37.18
CA GLU A 320 1.44 0.08 -38.37
C GLU A 320 0.60 -1.19 -38.15
N LEU A 321 0.82 -1.91 -37.03
CA LEU A 321 0.03 -3.08 -36.70
C LEU A 321 -1.47 -2.80 -36.52
N LEU A 322 -1.82 -1.64 -35.94
CA LEU A 322 -3.23 -1.23 -35.82
C LEU A 322 -3.87 -1.00 -37.20
N THR A 323 -3.15 -0.33 -38.11
CA THR A 323 -3.62 -0.03 -39.44
C THR A 323 -3.80 -1.31 -40.26
N ASP A 324 -2.82 -2.21 -40.25
CA ASP A 324 -2.88 -3.48 -40.98
C ASP A 324 -4.07 -4.38 -40.50
N CYS A 325 -4.28 -4.43 -39.19
CA CYS A 325 -5.40 -5.19 -38.63
C CYS A 325 -6.76 -4.58 -39.01
N LEU A 326 -6.88 -3.25 -39.07
CA LEU A 326 -8.12 -2.58 -39.49
C LEU A 326 -8.42 -2.82 -40.99
N LEU A 327 -7.41 -2.76 -41.84
CA LEU A 327 -7.56 -3.08 -43.27
C LEU A 327 -8.01 -4.52 -43.46
N TYR A 328 -7.42 -5.49 -42.77
CA TYR A 328 -7.82 -6.92 -42.87
C TYR A 328 -9.26 -7.16 -42.40
N THR A 329 -9.77 -6.41 -41.43
CA THR A 329 -11.16 -6.54 -40.96
C THR A 329 -12.17 -5.85 -41.87
N SER A 330 -11.80 -4.80 -42.60
CA SER A 330 -12.65 -4.17 -43.63
C SER A 330 -12.83 -5.05 -44.88
N ASP A 331 -11.77 -5.64 -45.39
CA ASP A 331 -11.83 -6.55 -46.52
C ASP A 331 -12.69 -7.81 -46.27
N ALA A 332 -12.67 -8.31 -45.00
CA ALA A 332 -13.51 -9.45 -44.60
C ALA A 332 -14.98 -9.08 -44.41
N ALA A 333 -15.34 -7.80 -44.34
CA ALA A 333 -16.74 -7.34 -44.27
C ALA A 333 -17.39 -7.13 -45.62
N ASP A 334 -16.59 -6.87 -46.64
CA ASP A 334 -17.08 -6.66 -48.01
C ASP A 334 -17.35 -7.99 -48.76
N ASP A 335 -16.88 -9.14 -48.22
CA ASP A 335 -17.13 -10.49 -48.74
C ASP A 335 -18.41 -11.16 -48.19
N LYS A 336 -19.32 -10.42 -47.61
CA LYS A 336 -20.68 -10.85 -47.21
C LYS A 336 -21.73 -9.99 -47.90
#